data_0f74066fb73dc5810219969a150d72dc
#
_entry.id   0f74066fb73dc5810219969a150d72dc
#
_cell.length_a   1.000
_cell.length_b   1.000
_cell.length_c   1.000
_cell.angle_alpha   90.00
_cell.angle_beta   90.00
_cell.angle_gamma   90.00
#
_symmetry.space_group_name_H-M   'P 1'
#
loop_
_entity.id
_entity.type
_entity.pdbx_description
1 polymer ?
#
loop_
_entity_poly.entity_id
_entity_poly.type
_entity_poly.pdbx_seq_one_letter_code
_entity_poly.pdbx_strand_id
1 'polypeptide(L)'
;VAGARGGGAGGGADAAAVLVGLNALYGAKLSMSELCALGAGIGADVPFALMGGTCRVQGVGDLLKALPPVPDCWFTVVMPDYGVSTPEAFAAYDTVGSSTHPDCEAQEKAIRAGDLDAVCAAAGNALEECSGAKDNEAIKTLPRAHGAVTALMTGSGAAVFGVFRDEAAARAAAAAAKRQWPQVYVAQPDRGGARVIR
;
A
#
# COMPACT_ATOMS: atom_id res chain seq x y z
N VAL A 1 0.38 3.09 -11.20
CA VAL A 1 0.32 3.91 -10.00
C VAL A 1 0.60 5.33 -10.41
N ALA A 2 -0.42 6.19 -10.43
CA ALA A 2 -0.25 7.61 -10.68
C ALA A 2 0.59 8.19 -9.54
N GLY A 3 1.63 8.94 -9.87
CA GLY A 3 2.46 9.65 -8.91
C GLY A 3 1.60 10.65 -8.14
N ALA A 4 1.14 10.27 -6.96
CA ALA A 4 0.45 11.15 -6.06
C ALA A 4 1.47 11.83 -5.17
N ARG A 5 1.33 13.13 -5.01
CA ARG A 5 2.07 13.90 -4.03
C ARG A 5 1.73 13.37 -2.63
N GLY A 6 2.60 12.60 -2.05
CA GLY A 6 2.42 12.14 -0.69
C GLY A 6 2.87 10.69 -0.50
N GLY A 7 3.92 10.51 0.26
CA GLY A 7 4.44 9.24 0.70
C GLY A 7 5.50 8.64 -0.23
N GLY A 8 6.54 8.08 0.35
CA GLY A 8 7.70 7.51 -0.35
C GLY A 8 7.38 6.42 -1.37
N ALA A 9 6.18 5.81 -1.31
CA ALA A 9 5.75 4.76 -2.24
C ALA A 9 5.71 5.22 -3.71
N GLY A 10 5.35 6.48 -4.01
CA GLY A 10 5.36 7.03 -5.37
C GLY A 10 6.77 7.11 -5.93
N GLY A 11 7.69 7.68 -5.19
CA GLY A 11 9.11 7.77 -5.58
C GLY A 11 9.78 6.40 -5.69
N GLY A 12 9.38 5.43 -4.84
CA GLY A 12 9.84 4.06 -4.92
C GLY A 12 9.44 3.37 -6.23
N ALA A 13 8.21 3.57 -6.68
CA ALA A 13 7.72 3.02 -7.95
C ALA A 13 8.44 3.63 -9.17
N ASP A 14 8.68 4.95 -9.14
CA ASP A 14 9.41 5.64 -10.19
C ASP A 14 10.85 5.15 -10.26
N ALA A 15 11.55 5.04 -9.13
CA ALA A 15 12.91 4.52 -9.05
C ALA A 15 13.00 3.07 -9.56
N ALA A 16 12.04 2.21 -9.18
CA ALA A 16 11.96 0.83 -9.66
C ALA A 16 11.77 0.78 -11.19
N ALA A 17 10.90 1.62 -11.74
CA ALA A 17 10.68 1.71 -13.18
C ALA A 17 11.95 2.15 -13.93
N VAL A 18 12.68 3.14 -13.40
CA VAL A 18 13.96 3.59 -13.97
C VAL A 18 15.00 2.48 -13.92
N LEU A 19 15.16 1.77 -12.79
CA LEU A 19 16.12 0.66 -12.67
C LEU A 19 15.84 -0.45 -13.68
N VAL A 20 14.59 -0.88 -13.81
CA VAL A 20 14.18 -1.90 -14.78
C VAL A 20 14.39 -1.41 -16.21
N GLY A 21 14.01 -0.16 -16.49
CA GLY A 21 14.17 0.45 -17.81
C GLY A 21 15.64 0.54 -18.23
N LEU A 22 16.52 1.02 -17.36
CA LEU A 22 17.96 1.10 -17.62
C LEU A 22 18.59 -0.30 -17.78
N ASN A 23 18.24 -1.25 -16.93
CA ASN A 23 18.70 -2.63 -17.04
C ASN A 23 18.39 -3.24 -18.42
N ALA A 24 17.17 -2.99 -18.92
CA ALA A 24 16.75 -3.45 -20.22
C ALA A 24 17.42 -2.67 -21.37
N LEU A 25 17.48 -1.35 -21.28
CA LEU A 25 18.00 -0.46 -22.33
C LEU A 25 19.49 -0.69 -22.59
N TYR A 26 20.28 -0.82 -21.53
CA TYR A 26 21.73 -1.03 -21.62
C TYR A 26 22.14 -2.50 -21.65
N GLY A 27 21.18 -3.43 -21.57
CA GLY A 27 21.48 -4.86 -21.56
C GLY A 27 22.39 -5.29 -20.40
N ALA A 28 22.27 -4.64 -19.24
CA ALA A 28 23.14 -4.88 -18.09
C ALA A 28 22.95 -6.25 -17.47
N LYS A 29 21.80 -6.91 -17.75
CA LYS A 29 21.46 -8.29 -17.32
C LYS A 29 21.51 -8.50 -15.80
N LEU A 30 21.26 -7.46 -15.04
CA LEU A 30 21.16 -7.56 -13.59
C LEU A 30 19.94 -8.42 -13.21
N SER A 31 20.14 -9.33 -12.28
CA SER A 31 19.08 -10.13 -11.68
C SER A 31 18.15 -9.27 -10.82
N MET A 32 16.96 -9.79 -10.51
CA MET A 32 16.04 -9.11 -9.59
C MET A 32 16.68 -8.85 -8.22
N SER A 33 17.49 -9.78 -7.72
CA SER A 33 18.20 -9.61 -6.44
C SER A 33 19.19 -8.44 -6.47
N GLU A 34 19.94 -8.29 -7.57
CA GLU A 34 20.88 -7.17 -7.75
C GLU A 34 20.13 -5.83 -7.89
N LEU A 35 19.02 -5.81 -8.64
CA LEU A 35 18.17 -4.63 -8.75
C LEU A 35 17.59 -4.24 -7.38
N CYS A 36 17.14 -5.20 -6.57
CA CYS A 36 16.64 -4.94 -5.22
C CYS A 36 17.75 -4.40 -4.30
N ALA A 37 18.97 -4.93 -4.40
CA ALA A 37 20.10 -4.43 -3.63
C ALA A 37 20.45 -2.98 -4.00
N LEU A 38 20.43 -2.63 -5.29
CA LEU A 38 20.60 -1.25 -5.74
C LEU A 38 19.44 -0.37 -5.29
N GLY A 39 18.21 -0.89 -5.40
CA GLY A 39 16.99 -0.19 -5.01
C GLY A 39 16.94 0.16 -3.52
N ALA A 40 17.42 -0.74 -2.66
CA ALA A 40 17.49 -0.50 -1.21
C ALA A 40 18.37 0.72 -0.86
N GLY A 41 19.42 0.97 -1.65
CA GLY A 41 20.25 2.17 -1.51
C GLY A 41 19.58 3.48 -1.95
N ILE A 42 18.47 3.39 -2.71
CA ILE A 42 17.71 4.56 -3.19
C ILE A 42 16.56 4.86 -2.22
N GLY A 43 15.86 3.83 -1.75
CA GLY A 43 14.76 4.00 -0.80
C GLY A 43 14.14 2.67 -0.37
N ALA A 44 13.57 2.65 0.82
CA ALA A 44 13.00 1.46 1.47
C ALA A 44 11.90 0.77 0.66
N ASP A 45 11.11 1.53 -0.11
CA ASP A 45 9.98 1.00 -0.89
C ASP A 45 10.41 0.45 -2.27
N VAL A 46 11.64 0.77 -2.72
CA VAL A 46 12.10 0.42 -4.07
C VAL A 46 12.20 -1.09 -4.29
N PRO A 47 12.75 -1.89 -3.35
CA PRO A 47 12.82 -3.33 -3.50
C PRO A 47 11.43 -3.97 -3.66
N PHE A 48 10.44 -3.52 -2.88
CA PHE A 48 9.08 -4.00 -3.05
C PHE A 48 8.46 -3.58 -4.39
N ALA A 49 8.67 -2.35 -4.83
CA ALA A 49 8.20 -1.88 -6.13
C ALA A 49 8.81 -2.64 -7.32
N LEU A 50 10.05 -3.15 -7.16
CA LEU A 50 10.70 -4.04 -8.13
C LEU A 50 10.06 -5.43 -8.15
N MET A 51 9.86 -6.03 -6.97
CA MET A 51 9.29 -7.38 -6.85
C MET A 51 7.80 -7.42 -7.15
N GLY A 52 7.04 -6.49 -6.61
CA GLY A 52 5.58 -6.43 -6.67
C GLY A 52 4.88 -7.62 -6.01
N GLY A 53 3.62 -7.81 -6.39
CA GLY A 53 2.78 -8.87 -5.84
C GLY A 53 2.47 -8.68 -4.35
N THR A 54 2.46 -9.78 -3.59
CA THR A 54 2.21 -9.78 -2.16
C THR A 54 3.49 -10.17 -1.43
N CYS A 55 3.95 -9.31 -0.53
CA CYS A 55 5.17 -9.55 0.24
C CYS A 55 4.98 -9.18 1.71
N ARG A 56 5.57 -9.97 2.62
CA ARG A 56 5.87 -9.51 3.97
C ARG A 56 7.17 -8.71 3.91
N VAL A 57 7.12 -7.47 4.34
CA VAL A 57 8.28 -6.56 4.39
C VAL A 57 8.66 -6.34 5.84
N GLN A 58 9.93 -6.46 6.16
CA GLN A 58 10.48 -6.32 7.50
C GLN A 58 11.76 -5.47 7.49
N GLY A 59 12.34 -5.24 8.68
CA GLY A 59 13.51 -4.38 8.81
C GLY A 59 13.17 -2.93 8.46
N VAL A 60 14.01 -2.28 7.71
CA VAL A 60 13.81 -0.93 7.19
C VAL A 60 13.20 -0.94 5.77
N GLY A 61 12.57 -2.05 5.35
CA GLY A 61 12.03 -2.25 4.02
C GLY A 61 12.87 -3.16 3.13
N ASP A 62 13.96 -3.70 3.66
CA ASP A 62 14.99 -4.48 2.96
C ASP A 62 14.78 -6.00 3.01
N LEU A 63 14.04 -6.49 4.00
CA LEU A 63 13.76 -7.91 4.16
C LEU A 63 12.39 -8.26 3.56
N LEU A 64 12.40 -8.72 2.32
CA LEU A 64 11.19 -9.10 1.59
C LEU A 64 11.01 -10.61 1.56
N LYS A 65 9.84 -11.07 1.99
CA LYS A 65 9.38 -12.45 1.87
C LYS A 65 8.15 -12.49 0.96
N ALA A 66 8.31 -13.05 -0.22
CA ALA A 66 7.21 -13.25 -1.16
C ALA A 66 6.14 -14.16 -0.54
N LEU A 67 4.88 -13.80 -0.74
CA LEU A 67 3.70 -14.56 -0.35
C LEU A 67 2.88 -14.94 -1.58
N PRO A 68 1.95 -15.90 -1.46
CA PRO A 68 0.96 -16.12 -2.51
C PRO A 68 0.19 -14.84 -2.80
N PRO A 69 -0.38 -14.69 -3.99
CA PRO A 69 -1.24 -13.56 -4.29
C PRO A 69 -2.36 -13.42 -3.25
N VAL A 70 -2.65 -12.20 -2.84
CA VAL A 70 -3.83 -11.90 -2.03
C VAL A 70 -5.09 -12.37 -2.79
N PRO A 71 -6.16 -12.83 -2.11
CA PRO A 71 -7.41 -13.19 -2.76
C PRO A 71 -7.95 -12.06 -3.65
N ASP A 72 -8.66 -12.43 -4.71
CA ASP A 72 -9.24 -11.45 -5.63
C ASP A 72 -10.14 -10.47 -4.86
N CYS A 73 -9.84 -9.20 -5.00
CA CYS A 73 -10.54 -8.12 -4.33
C CYS A 73 -10.40 -6.81 -5.11
N TRP A 74 -11.16 -5.82 -4.70
CA TRP A 74 -11.11 -4.46 -5.24
C TRP A 74 -10.78 -3.48 -4.14
N PHE A 75 -10.06 -2.43 -4.51
CA PHE A 75 -9.74 -1.33 -3.62
C PHE A 75 -10.41 -0.05 -4.08
N THR A 76 -10.96 0.70 -3.12
CA THR A 76 -11.18 2.14 -3.28
C THR A 76 -10.09 2.85 -2.51
N VAL A 77 -9.32 3.70 -3.16
CA VAL A 77 -8.28 4.51 -2.53
C VAL A 77 -8.69 5.97 -2.57
N VAL A 78 -8.72 6.59 -1.42
CA VAL A 78 -9.07 8.01 -1.24
C VAL A 78 -7.86 8.76 -0.73
N MET A 79 -7.46 9.81 -1.42
CA MET A 79 -6.35 10.67 -1.05
C MET A 79 -6.86 12.08 -0.78
N PRO A 80 -6.79 12.56 0.46
CA PRO A 80 -7.08 13.96 0.76
C PRO A 80 -6.06 14.89 0.09
N ASP A 81 -6.34 16.18 0.07
CA ASP A 81 -5.52 17.22 -0.57
C ASP A 81 -4.30 17.65 0.26
N TYR A 82 -4.12 17.05 1.43
CA TYR A 82 -2.96 17.27 2.29
C TYR A 82 -2.12 15.98 2.42
N GLY A 83 -0.85 16.15 2.78
CA GLY A 83 0.06 15.06 3.09
C GLY A 83 0.35 14.97 4.59
N VAL A 84 0.85 13.82 5.00
CA VAL A 84 1.42 13.59 6.34
C VAL A 84 2.92 13.38 6.21
N SER A 85 3.69 14.03 7.08
CA SER A 85 5.13 13.83 7.15
C SER A 85 5.43 12.46 7.75
N THR A 86 6.01 11.55 6.96
CA THR A 86 6.39 10.22 7.43
C THR A 86 7.33 10.26 8.65
N PRO A 87 8.39 11.08 8.67
CA PRO A 87 9.24 11.19 9.86
C PRO A 87 8.48 11.67 11.11
N GLU A 88 7.55 12.62 10.97
CA GLU A 88 6.76 13.11 12.09
C GLU A 88 5.78 12.06 12.60
N ALA A 89 5.15 11.28 11.72
CA ALA A 89 4.27 10.18 12.11
C ALA A 89 5.02 9.10 12.91
N PHE A 90 6.23 8.73 12.48
CA PHE A 90 7.06 7.78 13.24
C PHE A 90 7.55 8.37 14.57
N ALA A 91 7.99 9.63 14.61
CA ALA A 91 8.39 10.28 15.86
C ALA A 91 7.22 10.38 16.86
N ALA A 92 6.01 10.64 16.37
CA ALA A 92 4.81 10.62 17.21
C ALA A 92 4.52 9.20 17.73
N TYR A 93 4.65 8.18 16.89
CA TYR A 93 4.51 6.79 17.29
C TYR A 93 5.51 6.40 18.38
N ASP A 94 6.78 6.78 18.25
CA ASP A 94 7.82 6.50 19.23
C ASP A 94 7.55 7.18 20.59
N THR A 95 6.82 8.30 20.57
CA THR A 95 6.50 9.08 21.78
C THR A 95 5.21 8.60 22.46
N VAL A 96 4.15 8.38 21.68
CA VAL A 96 2.79 8.10 22.19
C VAL A 96 2.48 6.60 22.14
N GLY A 97 3.07 5.87 21.21
CA GLY A 97 2.73 4.49 20.92
C GLY A 97 1.42 4.34 20.15
N SER A 98 0.91 3.14 20.09
CA SER A 98 -0.40 2.81 19.52
C SER A 98 -1.03 1.66 20.29
N SER A 99 -2.34 1.66 20.42
CA SER A 99 -3.10 0.54 20.95
C SER A 99 -3.30 -0.56 19.88
N THR A 100 -3.11 -0.23 18.61
CA THR A 100 -3.28 -1.12 17.47
C THR A 100 -2.00 -1.88 17.19
N HIS A 101 -2.06 -3.21 17.35
CA HIS A 101 -0.96 -4.12 17.05
C HIS A 101 -1.40 -5.16 16.01
N PRO A 102 -1.21 -4.91 14.70
CA PRO A 102 -1.61 -5.85 13.66
C PRO A 102 -0.91 -7.20 13.81
N ASP A 103 -1.68 -8.30 13.70
CA ASP A 103 -1.12 -9.65 13.71
C ASP A 103 -0.66 -10.05 12.30
N CYS A 104 0.58 -9.72 11.98
CA CYS A 104 1.18 -10.03 10.68
C CYS A 104 1.27 -11.54 10.41
N GLU A 105 1.35 -12.39 11.43
CA GLU A 105 1.43 -13.85 11.25
C GLU A 105 0.05 -14.43 10.93
N ALA A 106 -0.98 -13.98 11.61
CA ALA A 106 -2.36 -14.33 11.28
C ALA A 106 -2.72 -13.86 9.87
N GLN A 107 -2.30 -12.65 9.48
CA GLN A 107 -2.53 -12.12 8.14
C GLN A 107 -1.80 -12.95 7.06
N GLU A 108 -0.52 -13.32 7.27
CA GLU A 108 0.22 -14.18 6.37
C GLU A 108 -0.46 -15.54 6.21
N LYS A 109 -0.93 -16.15 7.32
CA LYS A 109 -1.66 -17.40 7.30
C LYS A 109 -2.96 -17.31 6.51
N ALA A 110 -3.72 -16.23 6.69
CA ALA A 110 -4.95 -15.96 5.95
C ALA A 110 -4.71 -15.78 4.45
N ILE A 111 -3.64 -15.07 4.05
CA ILE A 111 -3.22 -14.93 2.64
C ILE A 111 -2.93 -16.30 2.05
N ARG A 112 -2.18 -17.16 2.74
CA ARG A 112 -1.87 -18.52 2.29
C ARG A 112 -3.09 -19.43 2.18
N ALA A 113 -4.10 -19.19 3.01
CA ALA A 113 -5.38 -19.89 2.96
C ALA A 113 -6.34 -19.36 1.87
N GLY A 114 -6.04 -18.20 1.27
CA GLY A 114 -6.93 -17.55 0.30
C GLY A 114 -8.20 -16.97 0.95
N ASP A 115 -8.16 -16.65 2.24
CA ASP A 115 -9.30 -16.15 3.00
C ASP A 115 -9.26 -14.62 3.14
N LEU A 116 -10.02 -13.93 2.29
CA LEU A 116 -10.06 -12.47 2.27
C LEU A 116 -10.60 -11.88 3.59
N ASP A 117 -11.57 -12.53 4.22
CA ASP A 117 -12.14 -12.02 5.48
C ASP A 117 -11.12 -12.07 6.60
N ALA A 118 -10.41 -13.19 6.71
CA ALA A 118 -9.35 -13.35 7.69
C ALA A 118 -8.16 -12.41 7.41
N VAL A 119 -7.81 -12.16 6.13
CA VAL A 119 -6.79 -11.16 5.74
C VAL A 119 -7.20 -9.78 6.23
N CYS A 120 -8.45 -9.39 5.99
CA CYS A 120 -8.97 -8.08 6.39
C CYS A 120 -9.15 -7.96 7.90
N ALA A 121 -9.55 -9.03 8.59
CA ALA A 121 -9.70 -9.04 10.05
C ALA A 121 -8.37 -8.90 10.78
N ALA A 122 -7.28 -9.46 10.23
CA ALA A 122 -5.94 -9.35 10.79
C ALA A 122 -5.21 -8.05 10.38
N ALA A 123 -5.79 -7.28 9.45
CA ALA A 123 -5.19 -6.04 8.98
C ALA A 123 -5.37 -4.90 9.98
N GLY A 124 -4.35 -4.07 10.11
CA GLY A 124 -4.37 -2.87 10.94
C GLY A 124 -3.20 -1.95 10.60
N ASN A 125 -3.24 -0.74 11.12
CA ASN A 125 -2.15 0.21 10.96
C ASN A 125 -1.88 0.95 12.27
N ALA A 126 -0.75 0.63 12.89
CA ALA A 126 -0.35 1.24 14.16
C ALA A 126 -0.14 2.76 14.10
N LEU A 127 0.14 3.32 12.90
CA LEU A 127 0.32 4.75 12.73
C LEU A 127 -1.00 5.54 12.65
N GLU A 128 -2.16 4.89 12.51
CA GLU A 128 -3.44 5.61 12.40
C GLU A 128 -3.73 6.52 13.60
N GLU A 129 -3.35 6.11 14.80
CA GLU A 129 -3.64 6.83 16.04
C GLU A 129 -2.75 8.07 16.23
N CYS A 130 -1.58 8.11 15.59
CA CYS A 130 -0.57 9.14 15.82
C CYS A 130 -0.14 9.91 14.55
N SER A 131 -0.64 9.53 13.36
CA SER A 131 -0.22 10.14 12.09
C SER A 131 -0.63 11.61 11.92
N GLY A 132 -1.61 12.10 12.67
CA GLY A 132 -2.19 13.43 12.50
C GLY A 132 -3.08 13.58 11.25
N ALA A 133 -3.46 12.49 10.60
CA ALA A 133 -4.38 12.49 9.47
C ALA A 133 -5.81 12.84 9.93
N LYS A 134 -6.24 14.09 9.65
CA LYS A 134 -7.47 14.67 10.21
C LYS A 134 -8.76 14.00 9.74
N ASP A 135 -8.79 13.52 8.47
CA ASP A 135 -10.00 13.00 7.84
C ASP A 135 -10.05 11.47 7.83
N ASN A 136 -9.11 10.79 8.51
CA ASN A 136 -8.95 9.35 8.46
C ASN A 136 -10.27 8.61 8.76
N GLU A 137 -10.92 8.90 9.88
CA GLU A 137 -12.20 8.27 10.24
C GLU A 137 -13.35 8.65 9.30
N ALA A 138 -13.43 9.90 8.87
CA ALA A 138 -14.44 10.34 7.92
C ALA A 138 -14.31 9.59 6.59
N ILE A 139 -13.08 9.43 6.09
CA ILE A 139 -12.83 8.68 4.86
C ILE A 139 -13.15 7.20 5.05
N LYS A 140 -12.76 6.55 6.17
CA LYS A 140 -13.03 5.12 6.43
C LYS A 140 -14.54 4.80 6.54
N THR A 141 -15.32 5.73 7.04
CA THR A 141 -16.78 5.57 7.17
C THR A 141 -17.44 5.32 5.81
N LEU A 142 -16.96 5.97 4.77
CA LEU A 142 -17.57 5.93 3.44
C LEU A 142 -17.42 4.55 2.75
N PRO A 143 -16.23 3.96 2.62
CA PRO A 143 -16.10 2.59 2.10
C PRO A 143 -16.90 1.58 2.94
N ARG A 144 -16.89 1.70 4.29
CA ARG A 144 -17.65 0.82 5.18
C ARG A 144 -19.16 0.90 4.92
N ALA A 145 -19.71 2.09 4.71
CA ALA A 145 -21.11 2.29 4.38
C ALA A 145 -21.50 1.69 3.01
N HIS A 146 -20.52 1.43 2.14
CA HIS A 146 -20.71 0.81 0.83
C HIS A 146 -20.28 -0.67 0.78
N GLY A 147 -20.16 -1.33 1.94
CA GLY A 147 -19.89 -2.77 2.01
C GLY A 147 -18.42 -3.17 1.92
N ALA A 148 -17.48 -2.26 2.21
CA ALA A 148 -16.08 -2.65 2.35
C ALA A 148 -15.90 -3.67 3.47
N VAL A 149 -15.12 -4.72 3.22
CA VAL A 149 -14.74 -5.73 4.22
C VAL A 149 -13.88 -5.09 5.31
N THR A 150 -12.98 -4.18 4.91
CA THR A 150 -12.22 -3.34 5.84
C THR A 150 -11.91 -1.98 5.20
N ALA A 151 -11.57 -0.99 6.03
CA ALA A 151 -11.06 0.30 5.58
C ALA A 151 -9.99 0.78 6.54
N LEU A 152 -8.81 1.10 6.01
CA LEU A 152 -7.60 1.45 6.76
C LEU A 152 -6.83 2.58 6.08
N MET A 153 -6.11 3.35 6.88
CA MET A 153 -5.08 4.25 6.37
C MET A 153 -3.89 3.45 5.84
N THR A 154 -3.27 3.90 4.76
CA THR A 154 -2.06 3.27 4.22
C THR A 154 -0.79 4.00 4.67
N GLY A 155 0.17 3.24 5.18
CA GLY A 155 1.46 3.77 5.65
C GLY A 155 1.31 4.84 6.72
N SER A 156 2.06 5.93 6.61
CA SER A 156 1.96 7.10 7.50
C SER A 156 0.73 7.99 7.23
N GLY A 157 -0.04 7.70 6.20
CA GLY A 157 -1.20 8.50 5.78
C GLY A 157 -0.81 9.51 4.67
N ALA A 158 -1.71 10.41 4.26
CA ALA A 158 -3.12 10.54 4.68
C ALA A 158 -4.08 9.65 3.85
N ALA A 159 -3.57 8.87 2.88
CA ALA A 159 -4.41 8.05 2.02
C ALA A 159 -5.09 6.92 2.82
N VAL A 160 -6.35 6.65 2.49
CA VAL A 160 -7.15 5.56 3.06
C VAL A 160 -7.63 4.66 1.95
N PHE A 161 -7.64 3.36 2.20
CA PHE A 161 -8.21 2.40 1.27
C PHE A 161 -9.34 1.59 1.93
N GLY A 162 -10.34 1.23 1.11
CA GLY A 162 -11.34 0.23 1.46
C GLY A 162 -11.17 -1.01 0.59
N VAL A 163 -11.38 -2.19 1.16
CA VAL A 163 -11.30 -3.48 0.47
C VAL A 163 -12.69 -4.02 0.19
N PHE A 164 -12.96 -4.45 -1.04
CA PHE A 164 -14.27 -4.92 -1.51
C PHE A 164 -14.13 -6.26 -2.21
N ARG A 165 -15.21 -7.06 -2.16
CA ARG A 165 -15.28 -8.33 -2.87
C ARG A 165 -15.60 -8.16 -4.36
N ASP A 166 -16.31 -7.09 -4.68
CA ASP A 166 -16.78 -6.84 -6.04
C ASP A 166 -16.51 -5.40 -6.50
N GLU A 167 -16.41 -5.23 -7.81
CA GLU A 167 -16.12 -3.97 -8.45
C GLU A 167 -17.24 -2.94 -8.27
N ALA A 168 -18.48 -3.37 -8.29
CA ALA A 168 -19.63 -2.46 -8.26
C ALA A 168 -19.67 -1.71 -6.93
N ALA A 169 -19.48 -2.41 -5.80
CA ALA A 169 -19.40 -1.81 -4.48
C ALA A 169 -18.20 -0.85 -4.35
N ALA A 170 -17.02 -1.25 -4.85
CA ALA A 170 -15.84 -0.38 -4.85
C ALA A 170 -16.07 0.90 -5.67
N ARG A 171 -16.68 0.79 -6.84
CA ARG A 171 -17.02 1.94 -7.69
C ARG A 171 -18.09 2.84 -7.06
N ALA A 172 -19.09 2.27 -6.39
CA ALA A 172 -20.11 3.04 -5.69
C ALA A 172 -19.48 3.86 -4.54
N ALA A 173 -18.61 3.24 -3.75
CA ALA A 173 -17.85 3.92 -2.70
C ALA A 173 -16.97 5.05 -3.28
N ALA A 174 -16.27 4.78 -4.39
CA ALA A 174 -15.44 5.77 -5.06
C ALA A 174 -16.28 6.95 -5.58
N ALA A 175 -17.43 6.70 -6.17
CA ALA A 175 -18.34 7.76 -6.66
C ALA A 175 -18.85 8.64 -5.52
N ALA A 176 -19.16 8.05 -4.37
CA ALA A 176 -19.54 8.79 -3.19
C ALA A 176 -18.37 9.61 -2.62
N ALA A 177 -17.16 9.03 -2.55
CA ALA A 177 -15.97 9.71 -2.04
C ALA A 177 -15.55 10.90 -2.91
N LYS A 178 -15.68 10.82 -4.23
CA LYS A 178 -15.35 11.91 -5.17
C LYS A 178 -16.13 13.21 -4.94
N ARG A 179 -17.22 13.16 -4.20
CA ARG A 179 -17.99 14.36 -3.83
C ARG A 179 -17.28 15.21 -2.78
N GLN A 180 -16.37 14.64 -2.03
CA GLN A 180 -15.71 15.28 -0.89
C GLN A 180 -14.18 15.34 -1.04
N TRP A 181 -13.58 14.38 -1.75
CA TRP A 181 -12.12 14.30 -1.91
C TRP A 181 -11.73 14.34 -3.39
N PRO A 182 -10.65 15.08 -3.74
CA PRO A 182 -10.29 15.33 -5.14
C PRO A 182 -9.68 14.11 -5.83
N GLN A 183 -9.04 13.22 -5.07
CA GLN A 183 -8.31 12.10 -5.62
C GLN A 183 -8.89 10.79 -5.08
N VAL A 184 -9.63 10.08 -5.93
CA VAL A 184 -10.25 8.79 -5.61
C VAL A 184 -10.05 7.83 -6.76
N TYR A 185 -9.53 6.66 -6.44
CA TYR A 185 -9.18 5.62 -7.40
C TYR A 185 -9.87 4.31 -7.04
N VAL A 186 -10.13 3.49 -8.09
CA VAL A 186 -10.51 2.08 -7.93
C VAL A 186 -9.41 1.25 -8.55
N ALA A 187 -8.94 0.23 -7.85
CA ALA A 187 -7.83 -0.60 -8.28
C ALA A 187 -8.03 -2.06 -7.87
N GLN A 188 -7.26 -2.94 -8.51
CA GLN A 188 -7.09 -4.33 -8.11
C GLN A 188 -5.64 -4.58 -7.71
N PRO A 189 -5.36 -5.67 -6.95
CA PRO A 189 -4.00 -6.11 -6.70
C PRO A 189 -3.26 -6.40 -8.00
N ASP A 190 -2.05 -5.85 -8.17
CA ASP A 190 -1.15 -6.27 -9.25
C ASP A 190 -0.27 -7.43 -8.75
N ARG A 191 -0.05 -8.42 -9.61
CA ARG A 191 0.73 -9.63 -9.30
C ARG A 191 2.23 -9.47 -9.59
N GLY A 192 2.64 -8.37 -10.18
CA GLY A 192 4.02 -8.13 -10.59
C GLY A 192 4.51 -6.73 -10.23
N GLY A 193 5.83 -6.59 -10.09
CA GLY A 193 6.49 -5.31 -9.90
C GLY A 193 6.75 -4.56 -11.21
N ALA A 194 7.68 -3.61 -11.14
CA ALA A 194 8.10 -2.84 -12.29
C ALA A 194 8.56 -3.76 -13.44
N ARG A 195 8.05 -3.51 -14.64
CA ARG A 195 8.35 -4.32 -15.83
C ARG A 195 8.32 -3.51 -17.10
N VAL A 196 9.09 -3.93 -18.09
CA VAL A 196 9.02 -3.35 -19.44
C VAL A 196 7.76 -3.88 -20.13
N ILE A 197 6.91 -2.97 -20.59
CA ILE A 197 5.74 -3.29 -21.43
C ILE A 197 6.19 -3.14 -22.89
N ARG A 198 6.04 -4.18 -23.68
CA ARG A 198 6.31 -4.21 -25.13
C ARG A 198 5.02 -4.09 -25.91
#